data_6969e3ae80be67088b5ac6f772b71782
#
_entry.id   6969e3ae80be67088b5ac6f772b71782
#
_cell.length_a   1.000
_cell.length_b   1.000
_cell.length_c   1.000
_cell.angle_alpha   90.00
_cell.angle_beta   90.00
_cell.angle_gamma   90.00
#
_symmetry.space_group_name_H-M   'P 1'
#
loop_
_entity.id
_entity.type
_entity.pdbx_description
1 polymer ?
#
loop_
_entity_poly.entity_id
_entity_poly.type
_entity_poly.pdbx_seq_one_letter_code
_entity_poly.pdbx_strand_id
1 'polypeptide(L)'
;LNILHYKNITISEIIHKLKGGRVKGFILLCEDLEESWTDFKSNFNLITAAGGLVLNSRKEFLFIFRGGKWDLPKGRIEKGEQIKETALREVKEECGISKLTLDKFLTTTYHIFYHNNQNNLKETHWYEMETKSNGVLIPQLEEGITIAVFKNKKDTIKALENSYQNIHLVFKKYYQNQ
;
A
#
# COMPACT_ATOMS: atom_id res chain seq x y z
N LEU A 1 7.94 19.64 -9.17
CA LEU A 1 6.88 18.92 -9.90
C LEU A 1 6.61 19.65 -11.23
N ASN A 2 6.47 18.89 -12.31
CA ASN A 2 6.10 19.45 -13.61
C ASN A 2 4.57 19.43 -13.75
N ILE A 3 3.99 20.55 -14.21
CA ILE A 3 2.55 20.69 -14.41
C ILE A 3 2.29 20.58 -15.92
N LEU A 4 1.44 19.66 -16.32
CA LEU A 4 1.09 19.39 -17.72
C LEU A 4 -0.40 19.12 -17.84
N HIS A 5 -0.99 19.37 -19.02
CA HIS A 5 -2.31 18.86 -19.33
C HIS A 5 -2.24 17.37 -19.65
N TYR A 6 -3.18 16.58 -19.10
CA TYR A 6 -3.23 15.13 -19.26
C TYR A 6 -3.23 14.73 -20.76
N LYS A 7 -3.98 15.44 -21.59
CA LYS A 7 -4.06 15.22 -23.04
C LYS A 7 -2.76 15.48 -23.81
N ASN A 8 -1.77 16.15 -23.21
CA ASN A 8 -0.52 16.57 -23.87
C ASN A 8 0.67 15.67 -23.56
N ILE A 9 0.48 14.57 -22.86
CA ILE A 9 1.54 13.63 -22.50
C ILE A 9 1.00 12.20 -22.43
N THR A 10 1.74 11.27 -22.99
CA THR A 10 1.40 9.84 -22.91
C THR A 10 1.89 9.20 -21.61
N ILE A 11 1.24 8.11 -21.20
CA ILE A 11 1.65 7.34 -20.02
C ILE A 11 3.08 6.82 -20.17
N SER A 12 3.45 6.37 -21.37
CA SER A 12 4.81 5.90 -21.67
C SER A 12 5.86 6.99 -21.43
N GLU A 13 5.59 8.23 -21.86
CA GLU A 13 6.47 9.37 -21.62
C GLU A 13 6.57 9.73 -20.14
N ILE A 14 5.44 9.68 -19.39
CA ILE A 14 5.43 9.89 -17.95
C ILE A 14 6.35 8.87 -17.27
N ILE A 15 6.16 7.58 -17.55
CA ILE A 15 6.95 6.49 -16.96
C ILE A 15 8.43 6.65 -17.33
N HIS A 16 8.74 6.94 -18.59
CA HIS A 16 10.12 7.15 -19.05
C HIS A 16 10.81 8.30 -18.32
N LYS A 17 10.13 9.45 -18.20
CA LYS A 17 10.67 10.65 -17.51
C LYS A 17 10.87 10.40 -16.00
N LEU A 18 9.96 9.67 -15.34
CA LEU A 18 10.09 9.31 -13.93
C LEU A 18 11.24 8.33 -13.68
N LYS A 19 11.38 7.29 -14.53
CA LYS A 19 12.49 6.33 -14.47
C LYS A 19 13.86 6.99 -14.70
N GLY A 20 13.91 8.01 -15.53
CA GLY A 20 15.14 8.77 -15.81
C GLY A 20 15.66 9.61 -14.63
N GLY A 21 14.92 9.70 -13.53
CA GLY A 21 15.32 10.36 -12.28
C GLY A 21 15.44 11.88 -12.33
N ARG A 22 15.29 12.51 -13.51
CA ARG A 22 15.37 13.96 -13.69
C ARG A 22 14.13 14.70 -13.22
N VAL A 23 13.00 14.00 -13.10
CA VAL A 23 11.70 14.52 -12.69
C VAL A 23 11.22 13.77 -11.47
N LYS A 24 10.87 14.51 -10.40
CA LYS A 24 10.37 13.93 -9.15
C LYS A 24 8.88 13.57 -9.19
N GLY A 25 8.14 14.08 -10.18
CA GLY A 25 6.71 13.84 -10.33
C GLY A 25 6.04 14.80 -11.28
N PHE A 26 4.78 14.51 -11.60
CA PHE A 26 3.90 15.31 -12.45
C PHE A 26 2.63 15.67 -11.70
N ILE A 27 2.09 16.86 -12.02
CA ILE A 27 0.69 17.23 -11.76
C ILE A 27 0.04 17.29 -13.14
N LEU A 28 -0.93 16.42 -13.38
CA LEU A 28 -1.66 16.33 -14.64
C LEU A 28 -3.00 17.03 -14.47
N LEU A 29 -3.16 18.16 -15.18
CA LEU A 29 -4.42 18.89 -15.21
C LEU A 29 -5.37 18.20 -16.20
N CYS A 30 -6.59 17.97 -15.80
CA CYS A 30 -7.64 17.38 -16.63
C CYS A 30 -8.98 18.12 -16.44
N GLU A 31 -9.86 18.00 -17.41
CA GLU A 31 -11.21 18.61 -17.38
C GLU A 31 -12.15 17.77 -16.51
N ASP A 32 -12.12 16.44 -16.69
CA ASP A 32 -12.86 15.47 -15.90
C ASP A 32 -11.88 14.50 -15.24
N LEU A 33 -11.90 14.45 -13.91
CA LEU A 33 -10.97 13.62 -13.14
C LEU A 33 -11.33 12.13 -13.23
N GLU A 34 -12.60 11.78 -13.19
CA GLU A 34 -13.04 10.37 -13.20
C GLU A 34 -12.81 9.74 -14.58
N GLU A 35 -13.13 10.44 -15.64
CA GLU A 35 -12.86 10.00 -17.01
C GLU A 35 -11.35 9.85 -17.23
N SER A 36 -10.56 10.87 -16.89
CA SER A 36 -9.10 10.85 -17.06
C SER A 36 -8.43 9.79 -16.20
N TRP A 37 -8.94 9.54 -15.00
CA TRP A 37 -8.44 8.49 -14.11
C TRP A 37 -8.79 7.09 -14.66
N THR A 38 -9.95 6.91 -15.23
CA THR A 38 -10.35 5.65 -15.87
C THR A 38 -9.49 5.38 -17.11
N ASP A 39 -9.28 6.39 -17.96
CA ASP A 39 -8.37 6.30 -19.10
C ASP A 39 -6.92 6.02 -18.64
N PHE A 40 -6.43 6.71 -17.61
CA PHE A 40 -5.11 6.44 -17.04
C PHE A 40 -4.97 4.97 -16.62
N LYS A 41 -5.92 4.44 -15.87
CA LYS A 41 -5.89 3.04 -15.41
C LYS A 41 -5.93 2.03 -16.56
N SER A 42 -6.63 2.33 -17.65
CA SER A 42 -6.74 1.43 -18.81
C SER A 42 -5.40 1.12 -19.50
N ASN A 43 -4.37 1.94 -19.25
CA ASN A 43 -3.02 1.73 -19.77
C ASN A 43 -2.19 0.68 -19.00
N PHE A 44 -2.76 0.05 -17.98
CA PHE A 44 -2.06 -0.86 -17.10
C PHE A 44 -2.82 -2.18 -16.93
N ASN A 45 -2.07 -3.24 -16.64
CA ASN A 45 -2.66 -4.40 -16.01
C ASN A 45 -2.97 -4.07 -14.54
N LEU A 46 -4.26 -3.98 -14.21
CA LEU A 46 -4.71 -3.59 -12.87
C LEU A 46 -4.62 -4.78 -11.92
N ILE A 47 -3.96 -4.58 -10.78
CA ILE A 47 -3.84 -5.55 -9.70
C ILE A 47 -4.47 -4.96 -8.45
N THR A 48 -5.59 -5.53 -8.02
CA THR A 48 -6.24 -5.14 -6.78
C THR A 48 -5.62 -5.90 -5.60
N ALA A 49 -5.35 -5.18 -4.53
CA ALA A 49 -4.80 -5.69 -3.28
C ALA A 49 -5.48 -5.03 -2.09
N ALA A 50 -5.39 -5.65 -0.92
CA ALA A 50 -5.87 -5.05 0.31
C ALA A 50 -4.95 -5.40 1.48
N GLY A 51 -4.93 -4.56 2.51
CA GLY A 51 -4.11 -4.76 3.69
C GLY A 51 -4.54 -3.89 4.86
N GLY A 52 -3.77 -3.96 5.95
CA GLY A 52 -4.12 -3.33 7.21
C GLY A 52 -3.02 -2.49 7.85
N LEU A 53 -3.43 -1.34 8.39
CA LEU A 53 -2.72 -0.65 9.44
C LEU A 53 -3.29 -1.15 10.76
N VAL A 54 -2.57 -2.07 11.41
CA VAL A 54 -3.05 -2.82 12.57
C VAL A 54 -2.46 -2.25 13.85
N LEU A 55 -3.32 -1.98 14.84
CA LEU A 55 -2.94 -1.56 16.18
C LEU A 55 -3.20 -2.68 17.19
N ASN A 56 -2.28 -2.85 18.14
CA ASN A 56 -2.51 -3.68 19.31
C ASN A 56 -3.14 -2.88 20.46
N SER A 57 -3.41 -3.54 21.60
CA SER A 57 -3.98 -2.91 22.79
C SER A 57 -3.09 -1.80 23.40
N ARG A 58 -1.79 -1.80 23.11
CA ARG A 58 -0.83 -0.75 23.52
C ARG A 58 -0.73 0.39 22.51
N LYS A 59 -1.58 0.39 21.46
CA LYS A 59 -1.55 1.36 20.35
C LYS A 59 -0.21 1.37 19.59
N GLU A 60 0.45 0.22 19.53
CA GLU A 60 1.62 -0.02 18.69
C GLU A 60 1.18 -0.51 17.31
N PHE A 61 1.90 -0.11 16.25
CA PHE A 61 1.60 -0.46 14.86
C PHE A 61 2.34 -1.70 14.41
N LEU A 62 1.63 -2.60 13.74
CA LEU A 62 2.22 -3.78 13.12
C LEU A 62 2.98 -3.40 11.85
N PHE A 63 4.22 -3.86 11.77
CA PHE A 63 5.05 -3.76 10.56
C PHE A 63 5.57 -5.13 10.15
N ILE A 64 5.78 -5.29 8.86
CA ILE A 64 6.55 -6.39 8.28
C ILE A 64 7.85 -5.86 7.70
N PHE A 65 8.89 -6.70 7.64
CA PHE A 65 10.15 -6.38 6.95
C PHE A 65 10.33 -7.32 5.77
N ARG A 66 10.37 -6.75 4.57
CA ARG A 66 10.42 -7.48 3.31
C ARG A 66 11.30 -6.73 2.30
N GLY A 67 12.22 -7.45 1.64
CA GLY A 67 13.07 -6.85 0.60
C GLY A 67 13.92 -5.66 1.09
N GLY A 68 14.38 -5.69 2.35
CA GLY A 68 15.20 -4.62 2.93
C GLY A 68 14.43 -3.38 3.40
N LYS A 69 13.09 -3.41 3.39
CA LYS A 69 12.23 -2.27 3.77
C LYS A 69 11.14 -2.66 4.75
N TRP A 70 10.75 -1.68 5.57
CA TRP A 70 9.55 -1.79 6.39
C TRP A 70 8.31 -1.53 5.54
N ASP A 71 7.30 -2.37 5.71
CA ASP A 71 6.03 -2.31 4.99
C ASP A 71 4.87 -2.65 5.94
N LEU A 72 3.64 -2.51 5.49
CA LEU A 72 2.44 -2.99 6.17
C LEU A 72 1.94 -4.27 5.47
N PRO A 73 1.33 -5.20 6.22
CA PRO A 73 0.84 -6.46 5.66
C PRO A 73 -0.30 -6.23 4.65
N LYS A 74 -0.21 -6.89 3.48
CA LYS A 74 -1.14 -6.75 2.36
C LYS A 74 -0.86 -7.76 1.26
N GLY A 75 -1.88 -8.17 0.56
CA GLY A 75 -1.72 -9.01 -0.61
C GLY A 75 -2.85 -8.87 -1.62
N ARG A 76 -2.82 -9.72 -2.63
CA ARG A 76 -3.74 -9.66 -3.77
C ARG A 76 -5.09 -10.23 -3.42
N ILE A 77 -6.14 -9.65 -4.02
CA ILE A 77 -7.48 -10.22 -3.97
C ILE A 77 -7.51 -11.57 -4.72
N GLU A 78 -8.13 -12.56 -4.13
CA GLU A 78 -8.37 -13.86 -4.77
C GLU A 78 -9.74 -13.90 -5.47
N LYS A 79 -9.90 -14.86 -6.37
CA LYS A 79 -11.14 -15.00 -7.16
C LYS A 79 -12.37 -15.23 -6.26
N GLY A 80 -13.31 -14.31 -6.32
CA GLY A 80 -14.55 -14.36 -5.54
C GLY A 80 -14.46 -13.76 -4.14
N GLU A 81 -13.29 -13.28 -3.72
CA GLU A 81 -13.06 -12.66 -2.43
C GLU A 81 -13.49 -11.18 -2.45
N GLN A 82 -13.98 -10.70 -1.33
CA GLN A 82 -14.23 -9.26 -1.15
C GLN A 82 -12.98 -8.55 -0.62
N ILE A 83 -12.82 -7.27 -0.95
CA ILE A 83 -11.64 -6.46 -0.56
C ILE A 83 -11.39 -6.47 0.95
N LYS A 84 -12.45 -6.42 1.78
CA LYS A 84 -12.32 -6.47 3.25
C LYS A 84 -11.86 -7.84 3.75
N GLU A 85 -12.33 -8.91 3.11
CA GLU A 85 -11.93 -10.28 3.42
C GLU A 85 -10.47 -10.50 3.08
N THR A 86 -10.03 -10.05 1.89
CA THR A 86 -8.62 -10.03 1.49
C THR A 86 -7.76 -9.32 2.53
N ALA A 87 -8.14 -8.12 2.96
CA ALA A 87 -7.36 -7.37 3.93
C ALA A 87 -7.17 -8.12 5.26
N LEU A 88 -8.22 -8.78 5.75
CA LEU A 88 -8.16 -9.59 6.97
C LEU A 88 -7.34 -10.87 6.79
N ARG A 89 -7.51 -11.57 5.66
CA ARG A 89 -6.77 -12.80 5.34
C ARG A 89 -5.29 -12.52 5.25
N GLU A 90 -4.90 -11.54 4.46
CA GLU A 90 -3.49 -11.20 4.22
C GLU A 90 -2.75 -10.81 5.50
N VAL A 91 -3.37 -9.99 6.36
CA VAL A 91 -2.76 -9.65 7.65
C VAL A 91 -2.59 -10.88 8.53
N LYS A 92 -3.56 -11.82 8.52
CA LYS A 92 -3.46 -13.07 9.29
C LYS A 92 -2.35 -13.97 8.75
N GLU A 93 -2.27 -14.14 7.44
CA GLU A 93 -1.28 -15.01 6.78
C GLU A 93 0.14 -14.45 6.90
N GLU A 94 0.35 -13.18 6.55
CA GLU A 94 1.67 -12.55 6.56
C GLU A 94 2.26 -12.39 7.98
N CYS A 95 1.41 -12.34 9.02
CA CYS A 95 1.86 -12.04 10.39
C CYS A 95 1.49 -13.08 11.46
N GLY A 96 0.72 -14.12 11.12
CA GLY A 96 0.29 -15.15 12.07
C GLY A 96 -0.70 -14.64 13.13
N ILE A 97 -1.48 -13.59 12.85
CA ILE A 97 -2.43 -13.01 13.80
C ILE A 97 -3.79 -13.71 13.71
N SER A 98 -4.30 -14.24 14.83
CA SER A 98 -5.59 -14.95 14.86
C SER A 98 -6.79 -14.07 15.20
N LYS A 99 -6.63 -13.06 16.05
CA LYS A 99 -7.71 -12.19 16.54
C LYS A 99 -7.55 -10.79 15.97
N LEU A 100 -8.24 -10.54 14.86
CA LEU A 100 -8.16 -9.29 14.12
C LEU A 100 -9.56 -8.76 13.85
N THR A 101 -9.80 -7.49 14.15
CA THR A 101 -11.05 -6.77 13.88
C THR A 101 -10.76 -5.65 12.89
N LEU A 102 -11.50 -5.62 11.78
CA LEU A 102 -11.46 -4.52 10.84
C LEU A 102 -12.35 -3.40 11.36
N ASP A 103 -11.81 -2.17 11.46
CA ASP A 103 -12.55 -0.99 11.90
C ASP A 103 -13.08 -0.21 10.69
N LYS A 104 -12.24 0.56 10.02
CA LYS A 104 -12.68 1.45 8.94
C LYS A 104 -11.70 1.45 7.76
N PHE A 105 -12.22 1.85 6.59
CA PHE A 105 -11.39 2.15 5.43
C PHE A 105 -10.56 3.41 5.68
N LEU A 106 -9.27 3.36 5.35
CA LEU A 106 -8.35 4.50 5.47
C LEU A 106 -8.16 5.22 4.14
N THR A 107 -7.61 4.52 3.17
CA THR A 107 -7.24 5.10 1.88
C THR A 107 -6.89 4.01 0.87
N THR A 108 -6.81 4.41 -0.39
CA THR A 108 -6.23 3.60 -1.46
C THR A 108 -4.88 4.20 -1.87
N THR A 109 -3.88 3.35 -2.08
CA THR A 109 -2.59 3.76 -2.64
C THR A 109 -2.32 3.04 -3.96
N TYR A 110 -1.53 3.67 -4.82
CA TYR A 110 -1.23 3.17 -6.16
C TYR A 110 0.26 3.01 -6.36
N HIS A 111 0.66 1.91 -7.03
CA HIS A 111 2.06 1.64 -7.33
C HIS A 111 2.19 1.08 -8.74
N ILE A 112 2.95 1.79 -9.60
CA ILE A 112 3.27 1.34 -10.95
C ILE A 112 4.58 0.57 -10.92
N PHE A 113 4.59 -0.63 -11.51
CA PHE A 113 5.80 -1.44 -11.66
C PHE A 113 5.76 -2.25 -12.97
N TYR A 114 6.94 -2.56 -13.49
CA TYR A 114 7.10 -3.37 -14.69
C TYR A 114 7.39 -4.82 -14.30
N HIS A 115 6.56 -5.74 -14.77
CA HIS A 115 6.71 -7.17 -14.52
C HIS A 115 6.05 -7.96 -15.64
N ASN A 116 6.62 -9.11 -16.02
CA ASN A 116 6.12 -9.96 -17.11
C ASN A 116 5.86 -9.19 -18.42
N ASN A 117 6.83 -8.34 -18.82
CA ASN A 117 6.80 -7.53 -20.04
C ASN A 117 5.62 -6.55 -20.15
N GLN A 118 5.00 -6.18 -19.04
CA GLN A 118 3.91 -5.21 -19.02
C GLN A 118 3.98 -4.24 -17.84
N ASN A 119 3.39 -3.07 -18.01
CA ASN A 119 3.20 -2.11 -16.94
C ASN A 119 2.01 -2.55 -16.09
N ASN A 120 2.21 -2.67 -14.80
CA ASN A 120 1.18 -3.02 -13.82
C ASN A 120 0.89 -1.82 -12.94
N LEU A 121 -0.37 -1.62 -12.59
CA LEU A 121 -0.82 -0.68 -11.57
C LEU A 121 -1.41 -1.49 -10.42
N LYS A 122 -0.71 -1.52 -9.28
CA LYS A 122 -1.25 -2.10 -8.06
C LYS A 122 -2.04 -1.04 -7.31
N GLU A 123 -3.33 -1.28 -7.14
CA GLU A 123 -4.26 -0.54 -6.31
C GLU A 123 -4.42 -1.26 -4.97
N THR A 124 -3.96 -0.66 -3.87
CA THR A 124 -4.03 -1.29 -2.55
C THR A 124 -4.99 -0.54 -1.65
N HIS A 125 -6.03 -1.22 -1.18
CA HIS A 125 -7.04 -0.72 -0.25
C HIS A 125 -6.59 -0.97 1.18
N TRP A 126 -6.43 0.10 1.96
CA TRP A 126 -5.93 0.05 3.34
C TRP A 126 -7.04 0.25 4.34
N TYR A 127 -7.05 -0.62 5.34
CA TYR A 127 -8.01 -0.57 6.45
C TYR A 127 -7.30 -0.37 7.79
N GLU A 128 -7.90 0.40 8.67
CA GLU A 128 -7.55 0.41 10.08
C GLU A 128 -8.09 -0.86 10.73
N MET A 129 -7.24 -1.51 11.53
CA MET A 129 -7.57 -2.76 12.19
C MET A 129 -7.06 -2.75 13.62
N GLU A 130 -7.72 -3.49 14.48
CA GLU A 130 -7.27 -3.70 15.85
C GLU A 130 -7.09 -5.19 16.16
N THR A 131 -6.12 -5.49 17.03
CA THR A 131 -5.93 -6.83 17.55
C THR A 131 -5.78 -6.81 19.08
N LYS A 132 -6.39 -7.80 19.72
CA LYS A 132 -6.18 -8.12 21.14
C LYS A 132 -5.25 -9.34 21.32
N SER A 133 -4.66 -9.82 20.23
CA SER A 133 -3.72 -10.92 20.28
C SER A 133 -2.41 -10.49 20.94
N ASN A 134 -1.99 -11.22 21.96
CA ASN A 134 -0.67 -11.08 22.60
C ASN A 134 0.26 -12.25 22.21
N GLY A 135 -0.13 -13.03 21.19
CA GLY A 135 0.67 -14.15 20.68
C GLY A 135 1.93 -13.72 19.96
N VAL A 136 2.81 -14.68 19.76
CA VAL A 136 4.00 -14.49 18.95
C VAL A 136 3.58 -14.26 17.49
N LEU A 137 4.13 -13.24 16.85
CA LEU A 137 3.95 -12.99 15.42
C LEU A 137 4.79 -14.00 14.62
N ILE A 138 4.21 -14.56 13.58
CA ILE A 138 4.86 -15.53 12.71
C ILE A 138 4.91 -14.94 11.29
N PRO A 139 6.07 -14.42 10.86
CA PRO A 139 6.21 -13.87 9.51
C PRO A 139 6.12 -14.98 8.46
N GLN A 140 5.43 -14.71 7.36
CA GLN A 140 5.30 -15.62 6.22
C GLN A 140 6.57 -15.60 5.37
N LEU A 141 7.50 -16.52 5.65
CA LEU A 141 8.82 -16.56 5.02
C LEU A 141 8.75 -16.81 3.51
N GLU A 142 7.77 -17.56 3.03
CA GLU A 142 7.53 -17.87 1.62
C GLU A 142 7.25 -16.60 0.79
N GLU A 143 6.69 -15.57 1.42
CA GLU A 143 6.47 -14.25 0.83
C GLU A 143 7.69 -13.32 0.97
N GLY A 144 8.81 -13.83 1.49
CA GLY A 144 10.03 -13.05 1.73
C GLY A 144 9.92 -12.09 2.92
N ILE A 145 8.93 -12.27 3.78
CA ILE A 145 8.78 -11.51 5.02
C ILE A 145 9.67 -12.12 6.09
N THR A 146 10.67 -11.39 6.53
CA THR A 146 11.66 -11.90 7.51
C THR A 146 11.35 -11.47 8.94
N ILE A 147 10.58 -10.41 9.13
CA ILE A 147 10.18 -9.90 10.45
C ILE A 147 8.72 -9.45 10.39
N ALA A 148 7.94 -9.81 11.43
CA ALA A 148 6.67 -9.19 11.76
C ALA A 148 6.76 -8.69 13.21
N VAL A 149 6.47 -7.41 13.46
CA VAL A 149 6.68 -6.81 14.79
C VAL A 149 5.75 -5.62 15.03
N PHE A 150 5.29 -5.46 16.25
CA PHE A 150 4.64 -4.23 16.70
C PHE A 150 5.68 -3.18 17.08
N LYS A 151 5.47 -1.94 16.62
CA LYS A 151 6.33 -0.80 16.87
C LYS A 151 5.57 0.31 17.59
N ASN A 152 6.16 0.82 18.67
CA ASN A 152 5.68 2.01 19.34
C ASN A 152 5.88 3.26 18.45
N LYS A 153 5.39 4.42 18.89
CA LYS A 153 5.47 5.67 18.13
C LYS A 153 6.89 6.05 17.69
N LYS A 154 7.88 5.90 18.58
CA LYS A 154 9.29 6.23 18.29
C LYS A 154 9.88 5.30 17.23
N ASP A 155 9.63 4.01 17.36
CA ASP A 155 10.15 3.00 16.43
C ASP A 155 9.40 3.00 15.10
N THR A 156 8.12 3.42 15.10
CA THR A 156 7.34 3.68 13.88
C THR A 156 7.97 4.80 13.05
N ILE A 157 8.37 5.92 13.67
CA ILE A 157 9.04 7.02 12.95
C ILE A 157 10.32 6.51 12.27
N LYS A 158 11.14 5.74 12.99
CA LYS A 158 12.36 5.15 12.41
C LYS A 158 12.07 4.15 11.29
N ALA A 159 11.01 3.34 11.43
CA ALA A 159 10.62 2.39 10.38
C ALA A 159 10.18 3.13 9.11
N LEU A 160 9.46 4.23 9.25
CA LEU A 160 9.03 5.05 8.12
C LEU A 160 10.22 5.63 7.33
N GLU A 161 11.34 5.95 7.96
CA GLU A 161 12.55 6.41 7.25
C GLU A 161 13.05 5.39 6.21
N ASN A 162 12.80 4.09 6.44
CA ASN A 162 13.13 3.00 5.51
C ASN A 162 11.88 2.27 5.00
N SER A 163 10.83 3.01 4.66
CA SER A 163 9.58 2.49 4.10
C SER A 163 9.33 3.01 2.70
N TYR A 164 8.36 2.40 2.02
CA TYR A 164 7.86 2.90 0.74
C TYR A 164 7.00 4.16 0.94
N GLN A 165 7.00 5.08 -0.05
CA GLN A 165 6.20 6.31 -0.01
C GLN A 165 4.70 6.04 0.20
N ASN A 166 4.18 4.93 -0.32
CA ASN A 166 2.80 4.53 -0.12
C ASN A 166 2.46 4.33 1.37
N ILE A 167 3.40 3.81 2.16
CA ILE A 167 3.21 3.62 3.60
C ILE A 167 3.13 4.97 4.33
N HIS A 168 3.93 5.95 3.93
CA HIS A 168 3.81 7.31 4.45
C HIS A 168 2.43 7.92 4.17
N LEU A 169 1.84 7.65 3.00
CA LEU A 169 0.47 8.12 2.67
C LEU A 169 -0.57 7.47 3.58
N VAL A 170 -0.45 6.18 3.89
CA VAL A 170 -1.35 5.47 4.81
C VAL A 170 -1.28 6.09 6.21
N PHE A 171 -0.07 6.29 6.75
CA PHE A 171 0.11 6.93 8.07
C PHE A 171 -0.37 8.37 8.09
N LYS A 172 -0.10 9.15 7.04
CA LYS A 172 -0.61 10.52 6.91
C LYS A 172 -2.14 10.53 7.01
N LYS A 173 -2.82 9.62 6.29
CA LYS A 173 -4.28 9.53 6.31
C LYS A 173 -4.80 9.09 7.68
N TYR A 174 -4.13 8.13 8.32
CA TYR A 174 -4.48 7.70 9.68
C TYR A 174 -4.46 8.87 10.66
N TYR A 175 -3.37 9.66 10.70
CA TYR A 175 -3.25 10.79 11.62
C TYR A 175 -4.17 11.98 11.28
N GLN A 176 -4.63 12.11 10.05
CA GLN A 176 -5.63 13.11 9.67
C GLN A 176 -7.04 12.77 10.15
N ASN A 177 -7.30 11.49 10.45
CA ASN A 177 -8.62 10.99 10.85
C ASN A 177 -8.74 10.83 12.40
N GLN A 178 -7.69 11.18 13.17
CA GLN A 178 -7.68 11.22 14.63
C GLN A 178 -8.06 12.63 15.13
#